data_1513c5b91f1b79f304e796d07759431e
#
_entry.id   1513c5b91f1b79f304e796d07759431e
#
_cell.length_a   1.000
_cell.length_b   1.000
_cell.length_c   1.000
_cell.angle_alpha   90.00
_cell.angle_beta   90.00
_cell.angle_gamma   90.00
#
_symmetry.space_group_name_H-M   'P 1'
#
loop_
_entity.id
_entity.type
_entity.pdbx_description
1 polymer ?
#
loop_
_entity_poly.entity_id
_entity_poly.type
_entity_poly.pdbx_seq_one_letter_code
_entity_poly.pdbx_strand_id
1 'polypeptide(L)'
;MLNFENIGDRFVQVVHTDEWEQLQQKFNDCVDIYVLGHGGNLAVADHAAVDMTRLSNGTKNAMCPGSGVVATSLINDLGFDQWMVSWLSSRCISKNKEQMRKSLVLGI
;
A
#
# COMPACT_ATOMS: atom_id res chain seq x y z
N MET A 1 -26.16 -3.18 -4.49
CA MET A 1 -25.77 -4.45 -5.14
C MET A 1 -24.56 -4.19 -6.03
N LEU A 2 -23.58 -5.04 -5.98
CA LEU A 2 -22.44 -4.96 -6.89
C LEU A 2 -22.91 -5.35 -8.31
N ASN A 3 -22.64 -4.49 -9.27
CA ASN A 3 -22.87 -4.78 -10.68
C ASN A 3 -21.53 -5.11 -11.34
N PHE A 4 -21.38 -6.34 -11.78
CA PHE A 4 -20.17 -6.84 -12.46
C PHE A 4 -20.25 -6.68 -14.00
N GLU A 5 -21.36 -6.18 -14.53
CA GLU A 5 -21.41 -5.82 -15.93
C GLU A 5 -20.36 -4.76 -16.24
N ASN A 6 -19.67 -4.92 -17.33
CA ASN A 6 -18.63 -4.00 -17.80
C ASN A 6 -17.38 -3.89 -16.88
N ILE A 7 -17.15 -4.81 -15.95
CA ILE A 7 -15.96 -4.74 -15.10
C ILE A 7 -14.67 -4.79 -15.93
N GLY A 8 -14.65 -5.59 -16.98
CA GLY A 8 -13.52 -5.66 -17.92
C GLY A 8 -13.30 -4.34 -18.64
N ASP A 9 -14.37 -3.70 -19.13
CA ASP A 9 -14.29 -2.41 -19.80
C ASP A 9 -13.81 -1.32 -18.87
N ARG A 10 -14.27 -1.31 -17.63
CA ARG A 10 -13.80 -0.37 -16.60
C ARG A 10 -12.31 -0.56 -16.30
N PHE A 11 -11.86 -1.80 -16.20
CA PHE A 11 -10.44 -2.10 -16.01
C PHE A 11 -9.60 -1.57 -17.17
N VAL A 12 -10.03 -1.82 -18.41
CA VAL A 12 -9.37 -1.29 -19.62
C VAL A 12 -9.32 0.24 -19.60
N GLN A 13 -10.42 0.90 -19.21
CA GLN A 13 -10.44 2.36 -19.08
C GLN A 13 -9.40 2.86 -18.07
N VAL A 14 -9.29 2.22 -16.91
CA VAL A 14 -8.34 2.62 -15.87
C VAL A 14 -6.90 2.51 -16.36
N VAL A 15 -6.53 1.42 -17.03
CA VAL A 15 -5.14 1.20 -17.48
C VAL A 15 -4.72 2.12 -18.65
N HIS A 16 -5.65 2.87 -19.21
CA HIS A 16 -5.37 3.88 -20.24
C HIS A 16 -5.41 5.32 -19.70
N THR A 17 -5.43 5.50 -18.39
CA THR A 17 -5.41 6.84 -17.76
C THR A 17 -3.99 7.31 -17.48
N ASP A 18 -3.81 8.63 -17.41
CA ASP A 18 -2.54 9.25 -17.02
C ASP A 18 -2.17 8.89 -15.56
N GLU A 19 -3.18 8.77 -14.69
CA GLU A 19 -3.00 8.36 -13.30
C GLU A 19 -2.41 6.96 -13.19
N TRP A 20 -2.85 6.04 -14.02
CA TRP A 20 -2.29 4.70 -14.09
C TRP A 20 -0.82 4.71 -14.53
N GLU A 21 -0.49 5.49 -15.55
CA GLU A 21 0.88 5.66 -16.00
C GLU A 21 1.78 6.26 -14.90
N GLN A 22 1.29 7.30 -14.22
CA GLN A 22 2.00 7.91 -13.09
C GLN A 22 2.23 6.91 -11.95
N LEU A 23 1.23 6.08 -11.63
CA LEU A 23 1.36 5.03 -10.63
C LEU A 23 2.43 4.02 -11.02
N GLN A 24 2.45 3.59 -12.30
CA GLN A 24 3.47 2.66 -12.79
C GLN A 24 4.89 3.25 -12.68
N GLN A 25 5.06 4.53 -13.04
CA GLN A 25 6.35 5.21 -12.91
C GLN A 25 6.80 5.30 -11.46
N LYS A 26 5.92 5.71 -10.55
CA LYS A 26 6.20 5.77 -9.10
C LYS A 26 6.55 4.39 -8.54
N PHE A 27 5.81 3.37 -8.95
CA PHE A 27 6.09 1.99 -8.55
C PHE A 27 7.47 1.52 -9.04
N ASN A 28 7.82 1.82 -10.28
CA ASN A 28 9.13 1.44 -10.84
C ASN A 28 10.29 2.14 -10.11
N ASP A 29 10.12 3.40 -9.76
CA ASP A 29 11.17 4.22 -9.14
C ASP A 29 11.30 4.02 -7.63
N CYS A 30 10.26 3.52 -6.96
CA CYS A 30 10.28 3.34 -5.50
C CYS A 30 11.09 2.12 -5.07
N VAL A 31 11.60 2.20 -3.85
CA VAL A 31 12.28 1.09 -3.14
C VAL A 31 11.41 0.58 -1.99
N ASP A 32 10.88 1.49 -1.18
CA ASP A 32 10.02 1.14 -0.05
C ASP A 32 8.55 1.34 -0.40
N ILE A 33 7.74 0.33 -0.15
CA ILE A 33 6.29 0.35 -0.40
C ILE A 33 5.56 0.02 0.90
N TYR A 34 4.62 0.89 1.25
CA TYR A 34 3.73 0.68 2.39
C TYR A 34 2.33 0.43 1.87
N VAL A 35 1.81 -0.76 2.12
CA VAL A 35 0.48 -1.16 1.65
C VAL A 35 -0.48 -1.16 2.82
N LEU A 36 -1.54 -0.39 2.73
CA LEU A 36 -2.48 -0.14 3.81
C LEU A 36 -3.89 -0.59 3.43
N GLY A 37 -4.63 -1.10 4.38
CA GLY A 37 -6.02 -1.50 4.21
C GLY A 37 -6.69 -1.83 5.54
N HIS A 38 -7.99 -2.05 5.52
CA HIS A 38 -8.79 -2.48 6.66
C HIS A 38 -9.53 -3.78 6.35
N GLY A 39 -9.76 -4.60 7.36
CA GLY A 39 -10.54 -5.82 7.23
C GLY A 39 -10.01 -6.76 6.14
N GLY A 40 -10.86 -7.15 5.19
CA GLY A 40 -10.47 -7.97 4.06
C GLY A 40 -9.44 -7.29 3.15
N ASN A 41 -9.50 -5.98 3.02
CA ASN A 41 -8.50 -5.21 2.29
C ASN A 41 -7.12 -5.26 2.97
N LEU A 42 -7.07 -5.38 4.30
CA LEU A 42 -5.82 -5.59 5.02
C LEU A 42 -5.18 -6.93 4.65
N ALA A 43 -5.98 -7.99 4.50
CA ALA A 43 -5.48 -9.28 4.04
C ALA A 43 -4.92 -9.21 2.61
N VAL A 44 -5.59 -8.50 1.71
CA VAL A 44 -5.09 -8.25 0.35
C VAL A 44 -3.80 -7.45 0.37
N ALA A 45 -3.73 -6.40 1.19
CA ALA A 45 -2.54 -5.57 1.35
C ALA A 45 -1.33 -6.36 1.88
N ASP A 46 -1.57 -7.24 2.85
CA ASP A 46 -0.53 -8.11 3.42
C ASP A 46 0.04 -9.07 2.38
N HIS A 47 -0.82 -9.76 1.64
CA HIS A 47 -0.38 -10.63 0.55
C HIS A 47 0.34 -9.86 -0.56
N ALA A 48 -0.19 -8.70 -0.96
CA ALA A 48 0.42 -7.84 -1.96
C ALA A 48 1.84 -7.41 -1.56
N ALA A 49 2.06 -7.06 -0.29
CA ALA A 49 3.39 -6.68 0.20
C ALA A 49 4.40 -7.84 0.08
N VAL A 50 3.98 -9.06 0.39
CA VAL A 50 4.82 -10.26 0.20
C VAL A 50 5.18 -10.45 -1.27
N ASP A 51 4.19 -10.37 -2.16
CA ASP A 51 4.41 -10.58 -3.60
C ASP A 51 5.26 -9.48 -4.23
N MET A 52 5.02 -8.22 -3.88
CA MET A 52 5.83 -7.10 -4.38
C MET A 52 7.30 -7.26 -4.03
N THR A 53 7.63 -7.69 -2.82
CA THR A 53 9.01 -7.95 -2.41
C THR A 53 9.59 -9.16 -3.14
N ARG A 54 8.86 -10.26 -3.16
CA ARG A 54 9.32 -11.53 -3.77
C ARG A 54 9.51 -11.41 -5.28
N LEU A 55 8.51 -10.88 -5.99
CA LEU A 55 8.53 -10.80 -7.46
C LEU A 55 9.50 -9.75 -7.99
N SER A 56 9.89 -8.78 -7.16
CA SER A 56 10.95 -7.82 -7.50
C SER A 56 12.36 -8.34 -7.21
N ASN A 57 12.51 -9.61 -6.81
CA ASN A 57 13.79 -10.18 -6.38
C ASN A 57 14.48 -9.37 -5.27
N GLY A 58 13.70 -8.79 -4.36
CA GLY A 58 14.19 -8.00 -3.23
C GLY A 58 14.68 -6.59 -3.59
N THR A 59 14.46 -6.13 -4.84
CA THR A 59 14.78 -4.73 -5.19
C THR A 59 13.78 -3.74 -4.61
N LYS A 60 12.60 -4.22 -4.20
CA LYS A 60 11.58 -3.45 -3.49
C LYS A 60 11.33 -4.08 -2.11
N ASN A 61 11.18 -3.21 -1.14
CA ASN A 61 10.87 -3.59 0.24
C ASN A 61 9.44 -3.16 0.56
N ALA A 62 8.49 -4.04 0.33
CA ALA A 62 7.09 -3.78 0.60
C ALA A 62 6.70 -4.31 1.98
N MET A 63 5.92 -3.51 2.70
CA MET A 63 5.44 -3.89 4.02
C MET A 63 4.02 -3.40 4.27
N CYS A 64 3.32 -4.15 5.10
CA CYS A 64 1.95 -3.91 5.50
C CYS A 64 1.87 -4.08 7.02
N PRO A 65 1.01 -3.34 7.74
CA PRO A 65 0.70 -3.62 9.14
C PRO A 65 -0.21 -4.86 9.28
N GLY A 66 0.17 -5.95 8.62
CA GLY A 66 -0.68 -7.09 8.26
C GLY A 66 -1.14 -7.97 9.40
N SER A 67 -0.57 -7.83 10.58
CA SER A 67 -1.07 -8.57 11.75
C SER A 67 -2.26 -7.86 12.35
N GLY A 68 -3.36 -8.60 12.59
CA GLY A 68 -4.52 -8.09 13.31
C GLY A 68 -4.15 -7.53 14.69
N VAL A 69 -3.10 -8.02 15.31
CA VAL A 69 -2.57 -7.50 16.58
C VAL A 69 -2.02 -6.09 16.40
N VAL A 70 -1.27 -5.82 15.35
CA VAL A 70 -0.73 -4.47 15.07
C VAL A 70 -1.87 -3.47 14.89
N ALA A 71 -2.82 -3.77 14.00
CA ALA A 71 -3.95 -2.89 13.73
C ALA A 71 -4.80 -2.67 14.99
N THR A 72 -5.21 -3.75 15.67
CA THR A 72 -6.11 -3.64 16.83
C THR A 72 -5.44 -2.98 18.04
N SER A 73 -4.16 -3.21 18.29
CA SER A 73 -3.45 -2.53 19.38
C SER A 73 -3.31 -1.03 19.12
N LEU A 74 -2.95 -0.64 17.91
CA LEU A 74 -2.81 0.77 17.55
C LEU A 74 -4.18 1.48 17.53
N ILE A 75 -5.23 0.82 17.07
CA ILE A 75 -6.61 1.36 17.16
C ILE A 75 -7.03 1.54 18.61
N ASN A 76 -6.76 0.55 19.46
CA ASN A 76 -7.08 0.65 20.89
C ASN A 76 -6.35 1.80 21.58
N ASP A 77 -5.08 1.99 21.26
CA ASP A 77 -4.23 2.98 21.95
C ASP A 77 -4.38 4.40 21.38
N LEU A 78 -4.60 4.54 20.07
CA LEU A 78 -4.54 5.81 19.34
C LEU A 78 -5.86 6.20 18.67
N GLY A 79 -6.81 5.29 18.56
CA GLY A 79 -8.05 5.47 17.83
C GLY A 79 -7.96 5.12 16.35
N PHE A 80 -9.14 4.83 15.77
CA PHE A 80 -9.28 4.39 14.39
C PHE A 80 -8.73 5.39 13.37
N ASP A 81 -8.88 6.68 13.62
CA ASP A 81 -8.45 7.74 12.68
C ASP A 81 -6.94 7.95 12.66
N GLN A 82 -6.21 7.50 13.67
CA GLN A 82 -4.79 7.79 13.83
C GLN A 82 -3.86 6.60 13.64
N TRP A 83 -4.37 5.38 13.69
CA TRP A 83 -3.50 4.21 13.76
C TRP A 83 -2.62 4.00 12.52
N MET A 84 -3.16 4.20 11.31
CA MET A 84 -2.39 4.04 10.07
C MET A 84 -1.32 5.11 9.93
N VAL A 85 -1.67 6.36 10.23
CA VAL A 85 -0.72 7.48 10.19
C VAL A 85 0.41 7.26 11.19
N SER A 86 0.08 6.81 12.39
CA SER A 86 1.09 6.51 13.42
C SER A 86 2.00 5.37 13.00
N TRP A 87 1.44 4.28 12.48
CA TRP A 87 2.24 3.18 11.98
C TRP A 87 3.19 3.63 10.85
N LEU A 88 2.66 4.35 9.87
CA LEU A 88 3.45 4.85 8.74
C LEU A 88 4.54 5.82 9.20
N SER A 89 4.21 6.75 10.09
CA SER A 89 5.16 7.72 10.65
C SER A 89 6.32 7.02 11.35
N SER A 90 6.05 5.97 12.12
CA SER A 90 7.09 5.20 12.79
C SER A 90 8.07 4.52 11.82
N ARG A 91 7.61 4.20 10.62
CA ARG A 91 8.45 3.60 9.57
C ARG A 91 9.28 4.63 8.79
N CYS A 92 8.84 5.87 8.78
CA CYS A 92 9.43 6.94 7.96
C CYS A 92 10.28 7.93 8.76
N ILE A 93 10.20 7.94 10.07
CA ILE A 93 10.80 8.98 10.92
C ILE A 93 12.33 9.11 10.75
N SER A 94 13.02 8.04 10.43
CA SER A 94 14.47 8.04 10.22
C SER A 94 14.90 8.22 8.76
N LYS A 95 13.94 8.34 7.84
CA LYS A 95 14.24 8.48 6.40
C LYS A 95 14.69 9.90 6.07
N ASN A 96 15.72 10.00 5.23
CA ASN A 96 16.10 11.26 4.60
C ASN A 96 15.21 11.60 3.39
N LYS A 97 15.42 12.77 2.78
CA LYS A 97 14.62 13.23 1.64
C LYS A 97 14.69 12.28 0.44
N GLU A 98 15.86 11.72 0.16
CA GLU A 98 16.04 10.79 -0.96
C GLU A 98 15.29 9.49 -0.72
N GLN A 99 15.37 8.94 0.47
CA GLN A 99 14.62 7.73 0.87
C GLN A 99 13.11 7.98 0.84
N MET A 100 12.65 9.16 1.24
CA MET A 100 11.23 9.55 1.15
C MET A 100 10.74 9.63 -0.30
N ARG A 101 11.54 10.18 -1.20
CA ARG A 101 11.21 10.22 -2.64
C ARG A 101 11.06 8.84 -3.26
N LYS A 102 11.81 7.85 -2.75
CA LYS A 102 11.75 6.45 -3.17
C LYS A 102 10.77 5.61 -2.35
N SER A 103 9.84 6.24 -1.68
CA SER A 103 8.79 5.58 -0.91
C SER A 103 7.43 5.79 -1.57
N LEU A 104 6.61 4.74 -1.56
CA LEU A 104 5.26 4.72 -2.10
C LEU A 104 4.28 4.20 -1.05
N VAL A 105 3.17 4.88 -0.88
CA VAL A 105 2.05 4.43 -0.04
C VAL A 105 0.90 4.03 -0.95
N LEU A 106 0.41 2.81 -0.79
CA LEU A 106 -0.75 2.28 -1.50
C LEU A 106 -1.86 1.99 -0.50
N GLY A 107 -3.03 2.59 -0.71
CA GLY A 107 -4.27 2.26 -0.01
C GLY A 107 -5.13 1.29 -0.81
N ILE A 108 -5.63 0.26 -0.16
CA ILE A 108 -6.50 -0.75 -0.78
C ILE A 108 -7.88 -0.74 -0.14
#